data_7c0ee993353b70ff3929f73376378062
#
_entry.id   7c0ee993353b70ff3929f73376378062
#
_cell.length_a   1.000
_cell.length_b   1.000
_cell.length_c   1.000
_cell.angle_alpha   90.00
_cell.angle_beta   90.00
_cell.angle_gamma   90.00
#
_symmetry.space_group_name_H-M   'P 1'
#
loop_
_entity.id
_entity.type
_entity.pdbx_description
1 polymer ?
#
loop_
_entity_poly.entity_id
_entity_poly.type
_entity_poly.pdbx_seq_one_letter_code
_entity_poly.pdbx_strand_id
1 'polypeptide(L)'
;MSDYNPILSAPKGANKKPKRVGRGSSSGLGTTAGKGNKGQQSRSGGKTYVGFEGGQMPLYRRIARKGFSNYPFKKEYVCINLGQLEAKFADGEIVNKESLIKKGFISAKTASLVKVLANGEITKKLTIEVDKISESAKAKVEKAGGTVTVVKSAEKAE
;
A
#
# COMPACT_ATOMS: atom_id res chain seq x y z
N MET A 1 -45.70 2.87 -1.54
CA MET A 1 -44.28 3.20 -1.31
C MET A 1 -43.84 2.33 -0.14
N SER A 2 -43.00 1.33 -0.39
CA SER A 2 -42.51 0.44 0.66
C SER A 2 -41.41 1.19 1.42
N ASP A 3 -41.63 1.48 2.70
CA ASP A 3 -40.63 2.02 3.59
C ASP A 3 -39.52 0.99 3.79
N TYR A 4 -38.56 1.03 2.88
CA TYR A 4 -37.36 0.24 3.03
C TYR A 4 -36.50 0.87 4.13
N ASN A 5 -36.62 0.34 5.33
CA ASN A 5 -35.78 0.71 6.46
C ASN A 5 -34.68 -0.36 6.66
N PRO A 6 -33.53 -0.20 6.00
CA PRO A 6 -32.44 -1.15 6.18
C PRO A 6 -31.92 -1.04 7.60
N ILE A 7 -32.16 -2.05 8.41
CA ILE A 7 -31.52 -2.18 9.73
C ILE A 7 -30.02 -2.39 9.51
N LEU A 8 -29.28 -1.31 9.51
CA LEU A 8 -27.82 -1.35 9.44
C LEU A 8 -27.29 -1.82 10.78
N SER A 9 -27.03 -3.09 10.92
CA SER A 9 -26.39 -3.69 12.08
C SER A 9 -24.99 -4.18 11.72
N ALA A 10 -24.04 -3.96 12.64
CA ALA A 10 -22.69 -4.49 12.46
C ALA A 10 -22.71 -6.01 12.48
N PRO A 11 -21.92 -6.70 11.63
CA PRO A 11 -21.79 -8.15 11.66
C PRO A 11 -21.39 -8.64 13.07
N LYS A 12 -21.81 -9.86 13.42
CA LYS A 12 -21.47 -10.46 14.72
C LYS A 12 -19.95 -10.49 14.93
N GLY A 13 -19.50 -9.86 16.01
CA GLY A 13 -18.06 -9.77 16.37
C GLY A 13 -17.32 -8.53 15.80
N ALA A 14 -17.93 -7.71 14.95
CA ALA A 14 -17.32 -6.47 14.47
C ALA A 14 -17.13 -5.42 15.57
N ASN A 15 -18.07 -5.35 16.51
CA ASN A 15 -18.00 -4.45 17.65
C ASN A 15 -17.77 -5.23 18.94
N LYS A 16 -16.69 -4.89 19.65
CA LYS A 16 -16.39 -5.43 20.98
C LYS A 16 -16.59 -4.33 22.01
N LYS A 17 -17.23 -4.67 23.13
CA LYS A 17 -17.32 -3.74 24.27
C LYS A 17 -15.91 -3.36 24.75
N PRO A 18 -15.62 -2.08 25.00
CA PRO A 18 -14.34 -1.64 25.52
C PRO A 18 -14.10 -2.29 26.90
N LYS A 19 -12.89 -2.82 27.10
CA LYS A 19 -12.49 -3.44 28.36
C LYS A 19 -12.24 -2.36 29.41
N ARG A 20 -13.05 -2.32 30.45
CA ARG A 20 -12.89 -1.38 31.58
C ARG A 20 -11.98 -1.99 32.63
N VAL A 21 -10.87 -1.32 32.92
CA VAL A 21 -9.89 -1.75 33.94
C VAL A 21 -9.98 -0.89 35.21
N GLY A 22 -9.48 -1.36 36.33
CA GLY A 22 -9.53 -0.62 37.57
C GLY A 22 -10.95 -0.48 38.16
N ARG A 23 -11.85 -1.48 37.94
CA ARG A 23 -13.27 -1.44 38.39
C ARG A 23 -13.62 -2.65 39.22
N GLY A 24 -13.08 -2.67 40.45
CA GLY A 24 -13.37 -3.66 41.45
C GLY A 24 -12.48 -4.92 41.36
N SER A 25 -12.24 -5.56 42.49
CA SER A 25 -11.38 -6.76 42.62
C SER A 25 -11.93 -7.97 41.88
N SER A 26 -13.24 -8.14 41.89
CA SER A 26 -13.92 -9.26 41.21
C SER A 26 -13.81 -9.26 39.68
N SER A 27 -13.41 -8.14 39.09
CA SER A 27 -13.23 -8.04 37.64
C SER A 27 -11.96 -8.72 37.10
N GLY A 28 -11.08 -9.19 38.01
CA GLY A 28 -9.75 -9.71 37.64
C GLY A 28 -8.73 -8.65 37.16
N LEU A 29 -9.18 -7.42 36.95
CA LEU A 29 -8.35 -6.29 36.52
C LEU A 29 -8.60 -5.04 37.39
N GLY A 30 -8.94 -5.28 38.68
CA GLY A 30 -9.31 -4.21 39.61
C GLY A 30 -8.12 -3.40 40.10
N THR A 31 -7.40 -3.92 41.06
CA THR A 31 -6.41 -3.17 41.85
C THR A 31 -5.28 -2.59 41.02
N THR A 32 -4.68 -3.35 40.11
CA THR A 32 -3.51 -2.94 39.32
C THR A 32 -3.86 -2.60 37.87
N ALA A 33 -5.12 -2.74 37.46
CA ALA A 33 -5.59 -2.50 36.11
C ALA A 33 -4.78 -3.26 35.02
N GLY A 34 -4.19 -4.39 35.34
CA GLY A 34 -3.34 -5.19 34.45
C GLY A 34 -1.92 -4.67 34.27
N LYS A 35 -1.50 -3.64 35.03
CA LYS A 35 -0.15 -3.07 34.93
C LYS A 35 0.87 -3.71 35.87
N GLY A 36 0.43 -4.63 36.74
CA GLY A 36 1.26 -5.22 37.79
C GLY A 36 1.56 -4.25 38.92
N ASN A 37 2.60 -4.54 39.71
CA ASN A 37 2.99 -3.73 40.85
C ASN A 37 3.86 -2.52 40.43
N LYS A 38 4.71 -2.03 41.33
CA LYS A 38 5.62 -0.89 41.10
C LYS A 38 6.50 -1.08 39.85
N GLY A 39 6.91 0.00 39.25
CA GLY A 39 7.81 0.03 38.06
C GLY A 39 7.50 1.19 37.15
N GLN A 40 8.41 1.52 36.25
CA GLN A 40 8.29 2.62 35.32
C GLN A 40 7.05 2.46 34.41
N GLN A 41 6.77 1.25 33.93
CA GLN A 41 5.66 0.98 33.00
C GLN A 41 4.28 1.00 33.69
N SER A 42 4.23 0.87 35.02
CA SER A 42 2.97 0.95 35.76
C SER A 42 2.53 2.38 36.09
N ARG A 43 3.38 3.38 35.89
CA ARG A 43 3.05 4.79 36.10
C ARG A 43 2.22 5.36 34.96
N SER A 44 1.52 6.47 35.20
CA SER A 44 0.81 7.20 34.16
C SER A 44 1.82 7.69 33.10
N GLY A 45 1.55 7.41 31.81
CA GLY A 45 2.46 7.73 30.72
C GLY A 45 3.77 6.93 30.68
N GLY A 46 3.94 5.97 31.60
CA GLY A 46 5.15 5.13 31.67
C GLY A 46 5.32 4.28 30.42
N LYS A 47 6.24 4.68 29.58
CA LYS A 47 6.69 3.91 28.40
C LYS A 47 8.21 3.97 28.31
N THR A 48 8.80 2.85 27.94
CA THR A 48 10.17 2.79 27.46
C THR A 48 10.16 2.75 25.93
N TYR A 49 11.06 3.48 25.29
CA TYR A 49 11.18 3.41 23.83
C TYR A 49 11.83 2.08 23.41
N VAL A 50 11.59 1.68 22.19
CA VAL A 50 12.14 0.43 21.62
C VAL A 50 13.67 0.54 21.58
N GLY A 51 14.34 -0.50 22.12
CA GLY A 51 15.81 -0.52 22.21
C GLY A 51 16.39 0.22 23.43
N PHE A 52 15.57 0.56 24.43
CA PHE A 52 16.07 1.11 25.69
C PHE A 52 16.77 0.03 26.52
N GLU A 53 17.99 0.29 26.93
CA GLU A 53 18.87 -0.62 27.67
C GLU A 53 19.17 -0.14 29.10
N GLY A 54 18.15 0.39 29.81
CA GLY A 54 18.27 0.77 31.21
C GLY A 54 19.23 1.93 31.52
N GLY A 55 19.65 2.71 30.52
CA GLY A 55 20.63 3.79 30.65
C GLY A 55 21.99 3.48 30.00
N GLN A 56 22.27 2.21 29.74
CA GLN A 56 23.42 1.84 28.89
C GLN A 56 23.21 2.35 27.46
N MET A 57 24.29 2.75 26.77
CA MET A 57 24.21 3.15 25.37
C MET A 57 23.64 2.03 24.51
N PRO A 58 22.51 2.23 23.82
CA PRO A 58 21.85 1.18 23.04
C PRO A 58 22.76 0.56 21.98
N LEU A 59 22.60 -0.74 21.74
CA LEU A 59 23.43 -1.52 20.82
C LEU A 59 23.50 -0.89 19.43
N TYR A 60 22.37 -0.38 18.91
CA TYR A 60 22.34 0.27 17.59
C TYR A 60 23.21 1.54 17.48
N ARG A 61 23.58 2.16 18.62
CA ARG A 61 24.52 3.29 18.67
C ARG A 61 25.98 2.85 18.76
N ARG A 62 26.23 1.67 19.34
CA ARG A 62 27.59 1.12 19.52
C ARG A 62 28.12 0.43 18.26
N ILE A 63 27.22 -0.08 17.42
CA ILE A 63 27.61 -0.76 16.18
C ILE A 63 28.08 0.27 15.15
N ALA A 64 29.17 -0.06 14.44
CA ALA A 64 29.68 0.76 13.35
C ALA A 64 28.63 0.93 12.25
N ARG A 65 28.39 2.17 11.83
CA ARG A 65 27.52 2.47 10.70
C ARG A 65 28.26 2.19 9.41
N LYS A 66 27.77 1.22 8.62
CA LYS A 66 28.35 0.85 7.34
C LYS A 66 27.31 1.03 6.23
N GLY A 67 27.77 1.47 5.08
CA GLY A 67 26.99 1.61 3.87
C GLY A 67 26.10 2.86 3.83
N PHE A 68 25.37 2.95 2.76
CA PHE A 68 24.40 4.01 2.48
C PHE A 68 23.16 3.43 1.84
N SER A 69 22.10 4.20 1.78
CA SER A 69 20.87 3.80 1.09
C SER A 69 20.67 4.66 -0.16
N ASN A 70 20.42 4.03 -1.29
CA ASN A 70 20.08 4.70 -2.55
C ASN A 70 18.57 5.09 -2.61
N TYR A 71 17.88 5.06 -1.48
CA TYR A 71 16.45 5.34 -1.38
C TYR A 71 16.03 6.69 -2.01
N PRO A 72 16.77 7.81 -1.81
CA PRO A 72 16.40 9.09 -2.40
C PRO A 72 16.35 9.12 -3.94
N PHE A 73 17.12 8.22 -4.59
CA PHE A 73 17.20 8.13 -6.04
C PHE A 73 16.42 6.94 -6.62
N LYS A 74 15.69 6.21 -5.77
CA LYS A 74 14.92 5.05 -6.17
C LYS A 74 13.74 5.48 -7.06
N LYS A 75 13.71 5.00 -8.29
CA LYS A 75 12.55 5.16 -9.19
C LYS A 75 11.52 4.06 -8.86
N GLU A 76 10.33 4.45 -8.47
CA GLU A 76 9.23 3.51 -8.18
C GLU A 76 8.22 3.49 -9.31
N TYR A 77 7.82 2.30 -9.71
CA TYR A 77 6.85 2.08 -10.78
C TYR A 77 5.59 1.43 -10.22
N VAL A 78 4.43 1.94 -10.65
CA VAL A 78 3.17 1.22 -10.49
C VAL A 78 3.11 0.15 -11.57
N CYS A 79 3.07 -1.12 -11.15
CA CYS A 79 3.01 -2.25 -12.05
C CYS A 79 1.55 -2.60 -12.37
N ILE A 80 1.24 -2.70 -13.66
CA ILE A 80 -0.09 -3.08 -14.17
C ILE A 80 0.08 -4.31 -15.05
N ASN A 81 -0.78 -5.30 -14.88
CA ASN A 81 -0.74 -6.54 -15.65
C ASN A 81 -1.66 -6.48 -16.87
N LEU A 82 -1.30 -7.19 -17.96
CA LEU A 82 -2.10 -7.24 -19.19
C LEU A 82 -3.54 -7.74 -18.94
N GLY A 83 -3.74 -8.75 -18.11
CA GLY A 83 -5.08 -9.24 -17.78
C GLY A 83 -5.97 -8.22 -17.07
N GLN A 84 -5.37 -7.29 -16.31
CA GLN A 84 -6.12 -6.18 -15.70
C GLN A 84 -6.54 -5.13 -16.74
N LEU A 85 -5.70 -4.89 -17.74
CA LEU A 85 -6.01 -3.99 -18.85
C LEU A 85 -7.13 -4.59 -19.69
N GLU A 86 -7.08 -5.87 -20.02
CA GLU A 86 -8.13 -6.55 -20.78
C GLU A 86 -9.49 -6.49 -20.09
N ALA A 87 -9.53 -6.64 -18.77
CA ALA A 87 -10.78 -6.59 -18.01
C ALA A 87 -11.47 -5.21 -18.01
N LYS A 88 -10.69 -4.11 -18.08
CA LYS A 88 -11.22 -2.74 -17.91
C LYS A 88 -11.20 -1.86 -19.16
N PHE A 89 -10.45 -2.24 -20.19
CA PHE A 89 -10.36 -1.47 -21.42
C PHE A 89 -11.16 -2.11 -22.54
N ALA A 90 -11.78 -1.27 -23.38
CA ALA A 90 -12.46 -1.70 -24.59
C ALA A 90 -11.44 -1.88 -25.75
N ASP A 91 -11.85 -2.59 -26.80
CA ASP A 91 -11.03 -2.78 -27.97
C ASP A 91 -10.78 -1.45 -28.69
N GLY A 92 -9.55 -1.19 -29.12
CA GLY A 92 -9.13 0.05 -29.77
C GLY A 92 -8.88 1.23 -28.83
N GLU A 93 -9.01 1.07 -27.52
CA GLU A 93 -8.82 2.17 -26.57
C GLU A 93 -7.34 2.49 -26.30
N ILE A 94 -7.04 3.77 -26.05
CA ILE A 94 -5.69 4.22 -25.71
C ILE A 94 -5.44 4.12 -24.21
N VAL A 95 -4.40 3.37 -23.85
CA VAL A 95 -3.95 3.21 -22.46
C VAL A 95 -2.85 4.21 -22.19
N ASN A 96 -3.22 5.38 -21.70
CA ASN A 96 -2.29 6.41 -21.24
C ASN A 96 -2.45 6.63 -19.73
N LYS A 97 -1.59 7.46 -19.13
CA LYS A 97 -1.63 7.75 -17.68
C LYS A 97 -2.97 8.33 -17.25
N GLU A 98 -3.61 9.16 -18.07
CA GLU A 98 -4.91 9.76 -17.74
C GLU A 98 -6.04 8.73 -17.75
N SER A 99 -6.07 7.83 -18.75
CA SER A 99 -7.06 6.75 -18.80
C SER A 99 -6.90 5.77 -17.64
N LEU A 100 -5.67 5.50 -17.21
CA LEU A 100 -5.38 4.67 -16.04
C LEU A 100 -5.85 5.31 -14.73
N ILE A 101 -5.75 6.63 -14.60
CA ILE A 101 -6.29 7.37 -13.45
C ILE A 101 -7.83 7.32 -13.47
N LYS A 102 -8.46 7.58 -14.61
CA LYS A 102 -9.93 7.54 -14.76
C LYS A 102 -10.50 6.17 -14.41
N LYS A 103 -9.81 5.09 -14.81
CA LYS A 103 -10.23 3.70 -14.53
C LYS A 103 -9.77 3.19 -13.14
N GLY A 104 -9.14 4.03 -12.32
CA GLY A 104 -8.78 3.73 -10.93
C GLY A 104 -7.61 2.78 -10.74
N PHE A 105 -6.70 2.67 -11.70
CA PHE A 105 -5.45 1.91 -11.54
C PHE A 105 -4.38 2.70 -10.78
N ILE A 106 -4.40 4.02 -10.93
CA ILE A 106 -3.41 4.93 -10.36
C ILE A 106 -4.15 6.07 -9.67
N SER A 107 -3.64 6.50 -8.53
CA SER A 107 -4.16 7.70 -7.85
C SER A 107 -3.67 8.97 -8.57
N ALA A 108 -4.58 9.93 -8.77
CA ALA A 108 -4.25 11.23 -9.37
C ALA A 108 -3.22 12.03 -8.57
N LYS A 109 -3.13 11.79 -7.25
CA LYS A 109 -2.18 12.48 -6.35
C LYS A 109 -0.74 11.99 -6.49
N THR A 110 -0.54 10.81 -7.09
CA THR A 110 0.78 10.17 -7.16
C THR A 110 1.35 10.35 -8.56
N ALA A 111 2.42 11.13 -8.69
CA ALA A 111 3.19 11.25 -9.94
C ALA A 111 4.05 10.00 -10.18
N SER A 112 3.41 8.82 -10.20
CA SER A 112 4.10 7.54 -10.33
C SER A 112 4.43 7.24 -11.78
N LEU A 113 5.56 6.61 -12.00
CA LEU A 113 5.92 5.98 -13.27
C LEU A 113 5.11 4.69 -13.43
N VAL A 114 4.74 4.37 -14.66
CA VAL A 114 3.91 3.20 -14.99
C VAL A 114 4.74 2.14 -15.69
N LYS A 115 4.60 0.89 -15.24
CA LYS A 115 5.21 -0.26 -15.89
C LYS A 115 4.18 -1.34 -16.19
N VAL A 116 4.08 -1.77 -17.45
CA VAL A 116 3.21 -2.86 -17.87
C VAL A 116 3.96 -4.19 -17.85
N LEU A 117 3.32 -5.21 -17.25
CA LEU A 117 3.85 -6.57 -17.09
C LEU A 117 2.96 -7.59 -17.80
N ALA A 118 3.56 -8.70 -18.23
CA ALA A 118 2.97 -9.73 -19.10
C ALA A 118 2.02 -10.72 -18.40
N ASN A 119 1.66 -10.51 -17.13
CA ASN A 119 0.77 -11.43 -16.45
C ASN A 119 -0.67 -11.31 -16.99
N GLY A 120 -1.26 -12.44 -17.35
CA GLY A 120 -2.53 -12.53 -18.05
C GLY A 120 -2.36 -12.62 -19.57
N GLU A 121 -3.50 -12.79 -20.23
CA GLU A 121 -3.60 -12.80 -21.69
C GLU A 121 -4.26 -11.51 -22.18
N ILE A 122 -4.00 -11.15 -23.40
CA ILE A 122 -4.61 -10.00 -24.07
C ILE A 122 -5.06 -10.43 -25.46
N THR A 123 -6.33 -10.20 -25.76
CA THR A 123 -6.96 -10.48 -27.04
C THR A 123 -7.34 -9.19 -27.77
N LYS A 124 -7.49 -8.10 -27.01
CA LYS A 124 -7.92 -6.78 -27.52
C LYS A 124 -6.75 -6.00 -28.12
N LYS A 125 -7.05 -5.25 -29.18
CA LYS A 125 -6.09 -4.35 -29.81
C LYS A 125 -6.04 -3.05 -29.00
N LEU A 126 -4.99 -2.88 -28.22
CA LEU A 126 -4.79 -1.68 -27.38
C LEU A 126 -3.58 -0.88 -27.85
N THR A 127 -3.69 0.44 -27.83
CA THR A 127 -2.56 1.35 -27.99
C THR A 127 -2.05 1.71 -26.60
N ILE A 128 -0.82 1.30 -26.25
CA ILE A 128 -0.28 1.45 -24.91
C ILE A 128 0.82 2.52 -24.90
N GLU A 129 0.60 3.60 -24.15
CA GLU A 129 1.53 4.71 -23.95
C GLU A 129 1.94 4.77 -22.47
N VAL A 130 3.11 4.21 -22.14
CA VAL A 130 3.59 4.06 -20.75
C VAL A 130 5.10 4.30 -20.63
N ASP A 131 5.58 4.55 -19.40
CA ASP A 131 7.00 4.82 -19.13
C ASP A 131 7.89 3.58 -19.37
N LYS A 132 7.39 2.38 -19.04
CA LYS A 132 8.09 1.11 -19.28
C LYS A 132 7.12 -0.04 -19.58
N ILE A 133 7.59 -1.01 -20.34
CA ILE A 133 6.91 -2.28 -20.59
C ILE A 133 7.93 -3.42 -20.53
N SER A 134 7.53 -4.61 -20.10
CA SER A 134 8.38 -5.79 -20.17
C SER A 134 8.41 -6.36 -21.60
N GLU A 135 9.50 -6.97 -22.00
CA GLU A 135 9.67 -7.55 -23.36
C GLU A 135 8.59 -8.58 -23.66
N SER A 136 8.30 -9.43 -22.70
CA SER A 136 7.22 -10.43 -22.81
C SER A 136 5.82 -9.80 -22.92
N ALA A 137 5.57 -8.64 -22.27
CA ALA A 137 4.31 -7.92 -22.42
C ALA A 137 4.22 -7.28 -23.81
N LYS A 138 5.31 -6.67 -24.28
CA LYS A 138 5.38 -6.08 -25.63
C LYS A 138 5.06 -7.12 -26.70
N ALA A 139 5.71 -8.29 -26.64
CA ALA A 139 5.46 -9.38 -27.59
C ALA A 139 3.98 -9.89 -27.57
N LYS A 140 3.33 -9.91 -26.39
CA LYS A 140 1.90 -10.30 -26.30
C LYS A 140 0.98 -9.26 -26.92
N VAL A 141 1.25 -7.97 -26.67
CA VAL A 141 0.45 -6.86 -27.22
C VAL A 141 0.60 -6.78 -28.75
N GLU A 142 1.81 -6.93 -29.28
CA GLU A 142 2.08 -6.96 -30.72
C GLU A 142 1.41 -8.17 -31.40
N LYS A 143 1.41 -9.34 -30.78
CA LYS A 143 0.68 -10.54 -31.25
C LYS A 143 -0.83 -10.31 -31.30
N ALA A 144 -1.41 -9.55 -30.38
CA ALA A 144 -2.82 -9.19 -30.37
C ALA A 144 -3.14 -8.04 -31.38
N GLY A 145 -2.13 -7.51 -32.08
CA GLY A 145 -2.30 -6.42 -33.07
C GLY A 145 -2.39 -5.02 -32.43
N GLY A 146 -1.97 -4.88 -31.18
CA GLY A 146 -1.83 -3.59 -30.51
C GLY A 146 -0.51 -2.87 -30.81
N THR A 147 -0.43 -1.59 -30.47
CA THR A 147 0.78 -0.76 -30.61
C THR A 147 1.31 -0.35 -29.22
N VAL A 148 2.63 -0.28 -29.08
CA VAL A 148 3.29 0.11 -27.84
C VAL A 148 4.22 1.28 -28.07
N THR A 149 3.97 2.40 -27.39
CA THR A 149 4.83 3.58 -27.38
C THR A 149 5.39 3.79 -25.98
N VAL A 150 6.71 3.78 -25.84
CA VAL A 150 7.36 4.06 -24.55
C VAL A 150 7.62 5.57 -24.48
N VAL A 151 6.89 6.24 -23.60
CA VAL A 151 7.10 7.67 -23.33
C VAL A 151 8.26 7.79 -22.34
N LYS A 152 9.45 8.16 -22.83
CA LYS A 152 10.54 8.59 -21.96
C LYS A 152 10.09 9.92 -21.34
N SER A 153 9.76 9.92 -20.03
CA SER A 153 9.65 11.18 -19.31
C SER A 153 10.95 11.96 -19.52
N ALA A 154 10.86 13.11 -20.15
CA ALA A 154 12.01 13.99 -20.29
C ALA A 154 12.59 14.22 -18.90
N GLU A 155 13.81 13.75 -18.67
CA GLU A 155 14.60 14.20 -17.53
C GLU A 155 14.68 15.71 -17.65
N LYS A 156 14.10 16.42 -16.67
CA LYS A 156 14.39 17.85 -16.53
C LYS A 156 15.91 17.94 -16.34
N ALA A 157 16.58 18.33 -17.42
CA ALA A 157 17.94 18.84 -17.32
C ALA A 157 17.82 20.17 -16.56
N GLU A 158 18.28 20.19 -15.34
CA GLU A 158 18.81 21.32 -14.61
C GLU A 158 20.27 21.05 -14.33
#